data_13a606d6e7fa27400e7bf539ee791e6d
#
_entry.id   13a606d6e7fa27400e7bf539ee791e6d
#
_cell.length_a   1.000
_cell.length_b   1.000
_cell.length_c   1.000
_cell.angle_alpha   90.00
_cell.angle_beta   90.00
_cell.angle_gamma   90.00
#
_symmetry.space_group_name_H-M   'P 1'
#
loop_
_entity.id
_entity.type
_entity.pdbx_description
1 polymer ?
#
loop_
_entity_poly.entity_id
_entity_poly.type
_entity_poly.pdbx_seq_one_letter_code
_entity_poly.pdbx_strand_id
1 'polypeptide(L)'
;MQLVIPKDYDPILDVRQTQEAIKYIRDTFQKEFGREMHLSRISAPLFVPKSTGLNDNLNGIERPVSFDIAEMPNETIEVVQSLAKWKRFALKKYNFAVHDGLYTNMNAIRRDEELDNLHSVYVDQWDWEKVITKEERTEAMLEETVRTIFKVIKHMEHEIWYKYPNAVCHLANDVFFIDSQELEDMYPDLSPKEREDAITKEKKCVFIKRIGHALKHSGKPHDGRAPDYDDWNLNGDLFFWLPSLERALEISSMGIRVDENSIVEQCHICNAEERLHYPYHQMIQNCELPYTIGGGIGQSRLCMLLLNKAHVGEVQASIWPQDMVDECEAHQIHLL
;
A
#
# COMPACT_ATOMS: atom_id res chain seq x y z
N MET A 1 8.89 -15.56 -2.28
CA MET A 1 9.17 -15.89 -0.84
C MET A 1 8.65 -17.29 -0.54
N GLN A 2 9.13 -17.98 0.50
CA GLN A 2 8.64 -19.32 0.85
C GLN A 2 7.57 -19.21 1.94
N LEU A 3 6.56 -20.09 1.92
CA LEU A 3 5.56 -20.19 3.00
C LEU A 3 6.26 -20.42 4.36
N VAL A 4 5.88 -19.64 5.35
CA VAL A 4 6.35 -19.73 6.73
C VAL A 4 5.22 -20.26 7.60
N ILE A 5 5.47 -21.36 8.28
CA ILE A 5 4.55 -21.91 9.29
C ILE A 5 5.07 -21.53 10.67
N PRO A 6 4.37 -20.65 11.42
CA PRO A 6 4.80 -20.29 12.76
C PRO A 6 4.71 -21.48 13.71
N LYS A 7 5.72 -21.61 14.58
CA LYS A 7 5.69 -22.63 15.60
C LYS A 7 4.57 -22.38 16.60
N ASP A 8 3.80 -23.42 16.93
CA ASP A 8 2.70 -23.36 17.91
C ASP A 8 1.63 -22.28 17.58
N TYR A 9 1.36 -22.04 16.31
CA TYR A 9 0.31 -21.11 15.88
C TYR A 9 -1.07 -21.60 16.31
N ASP A 10 -1.80 -20.76 17.03
CA ASP A 10 -3.21 -20.98 17.40
C ASP A 10 -4.05 -19.80 16.89
N PRO A 11 -4.95 -20.02 15.95
CA PRO A 11 -5.85 -19.00 15.44
C PRO A 11 -6.95 -18.69 16.45
N ILE A 12 -6.67 -17.87 17.45
CA ILE A 12 -7.54 -17.51 18.59
C ILE A 12 -9.03 -17.32 18.21
N LEU A 13 -9.30 -16.84 16.99
CA LEU A 13 -10.64 -16.74 16.41
C LEU A 13 -10.88 -17.84 15.37
N ASP A 14 -11.98 -18.54 15.46
CA ASP A 14 -12.42 -19.44 14.40
C ASP A 14 -12.74 -18.67 13.09
N VAL A 15 -13.01 -19.39 12.00
CA VAL A 15 -13.28 -18.80 10.67
C VAL A 15 -14.45 -17.83 10.71
N ARG A 16 -15.55 -18.16 11.41
CA ARG A 16 -16.74 -17.31 11.48
C ARG A 16 -16.47 -16.04 12.29
N GLN A 17 -15.84 -16.17 13.45
CA GLN A 17 -15.43 -15.05 14.30
C GLN A 17 -14.44 -14.13 13.54
N THR A 18 -13.53 -14.72 12.77
CA THR A 18 -12.61 -13.98 11.91
C THR A 18 -13.35 -13.15 10.85
N GLN A 19 -14.39 -13.71 10.19
CA GLN A 19 -15.21 -12.98 9.24
C GLN A 19 -15.98 -11.82 9.89
N GLU A 20 -16.51 -12.01 11.09
CA GLU A 20 -17.17 -10.95 11.86
C GLU A 20 -16.17 -9.85 12.28
N ALA A 21 -14.94 -10.22 12.65
CA ALA A 21 -13.88 -9.30 12.99
C ALA A 21 -13.39 -8.49 11.77
N ILE A 22 -13.22 -9.12 10.60
CA ILE A 22 -12.88 -8.44 9.33
C ILE A 22 -13.92 -7.36 9.03
N LYS A 23 -15.20 -7.70 9.08
CA LYS A 23 -16.27 -6.72 8.84
C LYS A 23 -16.18 -5.56 9.82
N TYR A 24 -16.02 -5.84 11.11
CA TYR A 24 -15.93 -4.82 12.15
C TYR A 24 -14.73 -3.89 11.93
N ILE A 25 -13.55 -4.46 11.66
CA ILE A 25 -12.32 -3.69 11.38
C ILE A 25 -12.55 -2.77 10.17
N ARG A 26 -13.04 -3.32 9.06
CA ARG A 26 -13.21 -2.56 7.82
C ARG A 26 -14.21 -1.41 7.98
N ASP A 27 -15.35 -1.67 8.59
CA ASP A 27 -16.41 -0.65 8.77
C ASP A 27 -15.95 0.47 9.72
N THR A 28 -15.29 0.10 10.82
CA THR A 28 -14.80 1.08 11.81
C THR A 28 -13.64 1.88 11.28
N PHE A 29 -12.62 1.21 10.72
CA PHE A 29 -11.43 1.88 10.21
C PHE A 29 -11.78 2.90 9.11
N GLN A 30 -12.54 2.51 8.08
CA GLN A 30 -12.85 3.41 6.96
C GLN A 30 -13.62 4.66 7.40
N LYS A 31 -14.47 4.53 8.44
CA LYS A 31 -15.22 5.66 9.01
C LYS A 31 -14.28 6.63 9.73
N GLU A 32 -13.46 6.11 10.64
CA GLU A 32 -12.52 6.92 11.41
C GLU A 32 -11.43 7.54 10.51
N PHE A 33 -10.90 6.76 9.58
CA PHE A 33 -9.92 7.22 8.60
C PHE A 33 -10.46 8.36 7.71
N GLY A 34 -11.68 8.21 7.18
CA GLY A 34 -12.32 9.26 6.40
C GLY A 34 -12.53 10.54 7.20
N ARG A 35 -12.88 10.42 8.48
CA ARG A 35 -13.06 11.57 9.38
C ARG A 35 -11.74 12.27 9.69
N GLU A 36 -10.73 11.54 10.16
CA GLU A 36 -9.46 12.11 10.62
C GLU A 36 -8.64 12.72 9.46
N MET A 37 -8.74 12.14 8.29
CA MET A 37 -8.02 12.59 7.09
C MET A 37 -8.82 13.60 6.24
N HIS A 38 -10.09 13.88 6.58
CA HIS A 38 -11.01 14.71 5.77
C HIS A 38 -11.24 14.14 4.36
N LEU A 39 -11.56 12.85 4.28
CA LEU A 39 -11.74 12.15 3.01
C LEU A 39 -13.20 11.77 2.77
N SER A 40 -13.69 12.04 1.57
CA SER A 40 -14.99 11.56 1.10
C SER A 40 -14.83 10.20 0.41
N ARG A 41 -15.69 9.25 0.75
CA ARG A 41 -15.71 7.96 0.04
C ARG A 41 -16.32 8.14 -1.34
N ILE A 42 -15.59 7.72 -2.40
CA ILE A 42 -16.09 7.72 -3.79
C ILE A 42 -16.01 6.33 -4.41
N SER A 43 -16.73 6.14 -5.53
CA SER A 43 -16.59 4.95 -6.36
C SER A 43 -15.41 5.10 -7.31
N ALA A 44 -14.65 4.02 -7.49
CA ALA A 44 -13.52 3.96 -8.42
C ALA A 44 -13.72 2.87 -9.48
N PRO A 45 -13.07 2.98 -10.63
CA PRO A 45 -13.11 1.93 -11.65
C PRO A 45 -12.33 0.69 -11.20
N LEU A 46 -12.81 -0.49 -11.60
CA LEU A 46 -12.07 -1.75 -11.51
C LEU A 46 -11.04 -1.87 -12.64
N PHE A 47 -11.26 -1.19 -13.76
CA PHE A 47 -10.43 -1.24 -14.96
C PHE A 47 -10.42 0.12 -15.66
N VAL A 48 -9.38 0.36 -16.45
CA VAL A 48 -9.16 1.60 -17.17
C VAL A 48 -8.67 1.32 -18.60
N PRO A 49 -8.93 2.21 -19.57
CA PRO A 49 -8.31 2.11 -20.88
C PRO A 49 -6.79 2.33 -20.78
N LYS A 50 -6.01 1.45 -21.44
CA LYS A 50 -4.53 1.53 -21.45
C LYS A 50 -4.04 2.87 -22.02
N SER A 51 -4.70 3.38 -23.04
CA SER A 51 -4.35 4.63 -23.72
C SER A 51 -4.33 5.85 -22.80
N THR A 52 -5.01 5.81 -21.66
CA THR A 52 -5.08 6.93 -20.70
C THR A 52 -3.81 7.10 -19.87
N GLY A 53 -3.01 6.05 -19.69
CA GLY A 53 -1.87 6.02 -18.78
C GLY A 53 -2.25 6.04 -17.29
N LEU A 54 -3.53 5.77 -16.95
CA LEU A 54 -4.03 5.83 -15.56
C LEU A 54 -3.76 4.58 -14.75
N ASN A 55 -3.45 3.43 -15.41
CA ASN A 55 -3.07 2.23 -14.66
C ASN A 55 -1.67 2.37 -14.07
N ASP A 56 -1.43 1.68 -12.98
CA ASP A 56 -0.09 1.55 -12.40
C ASP A 56 0.68 0.44 -13.12
N ASN A 57 1.92 0.71 -13.47
CA ASN A 57 2.82 -0.29 -14.04
C ASN A 57 3.71 -0.96 -12.98
N LEU A 58 3.46 -0.71 -11.70
CA LEU A 58 4.27 -1.18 -10.58
C LEU A 58 5.77 -0.93 -10.83
N ASN A 59 6.59 -1.99 -10.83
CA ASN A 59 8.02 -1.89 -11.14
C ASN A 59 8.32 -1.84 -12.65
N GLY A 60 7.28 -1.96 -13.50
CA GLY A 60 7.38 -1.90 -14.96
C GLY A 60 7.61 -3.25 -15.66
N ILE A 61 7.69 -4.33 -14.90
CA ILE A 61 7.83 -5.72 -15.41
C ILE A 61 6.56 -6.55 -15.23
N GLU A 62 5.72 -6.19 -14.29
CA GLU A 62 4.45 -6.87 -14.02
C GLU A 62 3.43 -6.60 -15.13
N ARG A 63 2.77 -7.66 -15.56
CA ARG A 63 1.78 -7.61 -16.63
C ARG A 63 0.38 -7.37 -16.07
N PRO A 64 -0.36 -6.34 -16.48
CA PRO A 64 -1.76 -6.19 -16.10
C PRO A 64 -2.62 -7.31 -16.69
N VAL A 65 -3.73 -7.64 -16.05
CA VAL A 65 -4.81 -8.42 -16.66
C VAL A 65 -5.52 -7.51 -17.65
N SER A 66 -5.59 -7.89 -18.90
CA SER A 66 -6.21 -7.09 -19.97
C SER A 66 -7.27 -7.86 -20.72
N PHE A 67 -8.23 -7.13 -21.27
CA PHE A 67 -9.33 -7.66 -22.09
C PHE A 67 -9.78 -6.59 -23.12
N ASP A 68 -10.63 -7.01 -24.03
CA ASP A 68 -11.28 -6.14 -25.02
C ASP A 68 -12.77 -5.96 -24.69
N ILE A 69 -13.36 -4.89 -25.20
CA ILE A 69 -14.80 -4.61 -25.13
C ILE A 69 -15.34 -4.48 -26.56
N ALA A 70 -16.39 -5.20 -26.88
CA ALA A 70 -16.96 -5.24 -28.21
C ALA A 70 -17.32 -3.84 -28.79
N GLU A 71 -17.79 -2.94 -27.93
CA GLU A 71 -18.13 -1.55 -28.30
C GLU A 71 -16.89 -0.64 -28.43
N MET A 72 -15.70 -1.11 -28.05
CA MET A 72 -14.44 -0.37 -28.09
C MET A 72 -13.32 -1.20 -28.76
N PRO A 73 -13.46 -1.58 -30.04
CA PRO A 73 -12.61 -2.61 -30.66
C PRO A 73 -11.14 -2.21 -30.82
N ASN A 74 -10.81 -0.91 -30.68
CA ASN A 74 -9.45 -0.39 -30.82
C ASN A 74 -8.80 -0.03 -29.47
N GLU A 75 -9.44 -0.37 -28.36
CA GLU A 75 -8.95 -0.02 -27.03
C GLU A 75 -8.66 -1.29 -26.22
N THR A 76 -7.50 -1.34 -25.59
CA THR A 76 -7.15 -2.37 -24.59
C THR A 76 -7.57 -1.87 -23.23
N ILE A 77 -8.37 -2.66 -22.52
CA ILE A 77 -8.82 -2.38 -21.16
C ILE A 77 -7.96 -3.18 -20.20
N GLU A 78 -7.49 -2.55 -19.16
CA GLU A 78 -6.65 -3.18 -18.12
C GLU A 78 -7.34 -3.13 -16.77
N VAL A 79 -7.40 -4.27 -16.07
CA VAL A 79 -7.76 -4.30 -14.65
C VAL A 79 -6.68 -3.53 -13.88
N VAL A 80 -7.08 -2.68 -12.96
CA VAL A 80 -6.12 -1.84 -12.22
C VAL A 80 -5.18 -2.69 -11.38
N GLN A 81 -3.92 -2.28 -11.33
CA GLN A 81 -2.90 -2.79 -10.40
C GLN A 81 -2.75 -1.89 -9.17
N SER A 82 -3.03 -0.58 -9.33
CA SER A 82 -3.33 0.39 -8.29
C SER A 82 -4.15 1.55 -8.85
N LEU A 83 -4.68 2.41 -7.99
CA LEU A 83 -5.42 3.62 -8.37
C LEU A 83 -4.62 4.91 -8.12
N ALA A 84 -3.31 4.82 -7.91
CA ALA A 84 -2.47 5.96 -7.55
C ALA A 84 -2.65 7.15 -8.49
N LYS A 85 -2.60 6.92 -9.80
CA LYS A 85 -2.78 7.96 -10.82
C LYS A 85 -4.24 8.39 -10.99
N TRP A 86 -5.16 7.42 -10.99
CA TRP A 86 -6.58 7.70 -11.15
C TRP A 86 -7.15 8.58 -10.05
N LYS A 87 -6.73 8.40 -8.80
CA LYS A 87 -7.22 9.20 -7.66
C LYS A 87 -6.92 10.69 -7.85
N ARG A 88 -5.68 11.03 -8.22
CA ARG A 88 -5.29 12.43 -8.49
C ARG A 88 -6.10 13.03 -9.65
N PHE A 89 -6.31 12.27 -10.73
CA PHE A 89 -7.19 12.65 -11.82
C PHE A 89 -8.63 12.87 -11.34
N ALA A 90 -9.16 11.99 -10.48
CA ALA A 90 -10.51 12.09 -9.93
C ALA A 90 -10.71 13.35 -9.07
N LEU A 91 -9.71 13.73 -8.25
CA LEU A 91 -9.76 14.98 -7.48
C LEU A 91 -9.96 16.20 -8.38
N LYS A 92 -9.22 16.28 -9.51
CA LYS A 92 -9.42 17.31 -10.52
C LYS A 92 -10.81 17.25 -11.14
N LYS A 93 -11.20 16.05 -11.61
CA LYS A 93 -12.46 15.83 -12.31
C LYS A 93 -13.68 16.17 -11.46
N TYR A 94 -13.62 15.90 -10.16
CA TYR A 94 -14.72 16.13 -9.22
C TYR A 94 -14.59 17.44 -8.44
N ASN A 95 -13.58 18.27 -8.79
CA ASN A 95 -13.35 19.61 -8.25
C ASN A 95 -13.23 19.65 -6.71
N PHE A 96 -12.37 18.79 -6.16
CA PHE A 96 -12.06 18.81 -4.73
C PHE A 96 -11.26 20.06 -4.35
N ALA A 97 -11.58 20.63 -3.19
CA ALA A 97 -10.87 21.80 -2.66
C ALA A 97 -9.54 21.41 -2.01
N VAL A 98 -8.68 22.40 -1.80
CA VAL A 98 -7.44 22.21 -1.02
C VAL A 98 -7.80 21.73 0.40
N HIS A 99 -7.07 20.73 0.88
CA HIS A 99 -7.22 20.00 2.14
C HIS A 99 -8.41 19.02 2.19
N ASP A 100 -9.25 18.98 1.16
CA ASP A 100 -10.22 17.89 0.97
C ASP A 100 -9.58 16.73 0.18
N GLY A 101 -10.12 15.55 0.38
CA GLY A 101 -9.64 14.36 -0.31
C GLY A 101 -10.71 13.30 -0.50
N LEU A 102 -10.28 12.23 -1.13
CA LEU A 102 -11.12 11.06 -1.38
C LEU A 102 -10.45 9.78 -0.87
N TYR A 103 -11.26 8.78 -0.58
CA TYR A 103 -10.82 7.40 -0.52
C TYR A 103 -11.79 6.48 -1.25
N THR A 104 -11.30 5.33 -1.63
CA THR A 104 -12.10 4.28 -2.29
C THR A 104 -11.67 2.90 -1.82
N ASN A 105 -12.58 1.95 -1.94
CA ASN A 105 -12.24 0.53 -1.78
C ASN A 105 -11.73 0.03 -3.14
N MET A 106 -10.42 -0.06 -3.29
CA MET A 106 -9.77 -0.59 -4.47
C MET A 106 -9.73 -2.12 -4.41
N ASN A 107 -10.03 -2.75 -5.54
CA ASN A 107 -9.77 -4.16 -5.80
C ASN A 107 -8.84 -4.24 -7.02
N ALA A 108 -7.71 -4.92 -6.89
CA ALA A 108 -6.72 -5.05 -7.95
C ALA A 108 -6.33 -6.52 -8.14
N ILE A 109 -5.84 -6.83 -9.35
CA ILE A 109 -5.29 -8.15 -9.66
C ILE A 109 -3.84 -7.97 -10.08
N ARG A 110 -2.92 -8.57 -9.32
CA ARG A 110 -1.49 -8.63 -9.61
C ARG A 110 -1.15 -10.06 -10.05
N ARG A 111 -1.32 -10.34 -11.33
CA ARG A 111 -1.22 -11.71 -11.88
C ARG A 111 0.16 -12.34 -11.79
N ASP A 112 1.22 -11.54 -11.67
CA ASP A 112 2.61 -11.98 -11.60
C ASP A 112 3.15 -11.97 -10.16
N GLU A 113 2.27 -11.82 -9.14
CA GLU A 113 2.66 -11.81 -7.72
C GLU A 113 3.18 -13.17 -7.27
N GLU A 114 4.27 -13.20 -6.52
CA GLU A 114 4.75 -14.38 -5.82
C GLU A 114 3.95 -14.60 -4.53
N LEU A 115 3.24 -15.73 -4.46
CA LEU A 115 2.35 -16.03 -3.35
C LEU A 115 3.13 -16.50 -2.12
N ASP A 116 2.85 -15.90 -0.98
CA ASP A 116 3.38 -16.29 0.32
C ASP A 116 2.40 -15.90 1.44
N ASN A 117 2.86 -15.88 2.69
CA ASN A 117 2.01 -15.49 3.84
C ASN A 117 1.43 -14.07 3.73
N LEU A 118 2.09 -13.15 3.02
CA LEU A 118 1.78 -11.72 2.97
C LEU A 118 1.25 -11.24 1.61
N HIS A 119 1.46 -12.03 0.55
CA HIS A 119 1.19 -11.66 -0.84
C HIS A 119 0.13 -12.55 -1.48
N SER A 120 -0.81 -11.93 -2.16
CA SER A 120 -1.92 -12.56 -2.90
C SER A 120 -2.05 -11.94 -4.27
N VAL A 121 -2.52 -12.70 -5.26
CA VAL A 121 -2.89 -12.15 -6.59
C VAL A 121 -4.02 -11.13 -6.50
N TYR A 122 -4.86 -11.21 -5.47
CA TYR A 122 -5.90 -10.25 -5.18
C TYR A 122 -5.42 -9.24 -4.15
N VAL A 123 -5.49 -7.95 -4.47
CA VAL A 123 -5.09 -6.85 -3.58
C VAL A 123 -6.28 -5.97 -3.30
N ASP A 124 -6.55 -5.74 -2.02
CA ASP A 124 -7.60 -4.85 -1.54
C ASP A 124 -7.00 -3.71 -0.68
N GLN A 125 -7.32 -2.47 -1.04
CA GLN A 125 -6.80 -1.30 -0.33
C GLN A 125 -7.90 -0.26 -0.07
N TRP A 126 -7.78 0.48 1.04
CA TRP A 126 -8.32 1.84 1.07
C TRP A 126 -7.31 2.73 0.36
N ASP A 127 -7.61 3.01 -0.89
CA ASP A 127 -6.80 3.91 -1.71
C ASP A 127 -7.29 5.34 -1.51
N TRP A 128 -6.40 6.23 -1.11
CA TRP A 128 -6.75 7.60 -0.73
C TRP A 128 -5.85 8.63 -1.38
N GLU A 129 -6.36 9.86 -1.53
CA GLU A 129 -5.66 10.99 -2.10
C GLU A 129 -6.25 12.28 -1.56
N LYS A 130 -5.40 13.26 -1.18
CA LYS A 130 -5.79 14.55 -0.60
C LYS A 130 -5.09 15.68 -1.34
N VAL A 131 -5.82 16.77 -1.63
CA VAL A 131 -5.27 17.99 -2.24
C VAL A 131 -4.46 18.75 -1.21
N ILE A 132 -3.26 19.16 -1.60
CA ILE A 132 -2.37 20.04 -0.81
C ILE A 132 -1.95 21.25 -1.65
N THR A 133 -1.38 22.27 -1.03
CA THR A 133 -0.75 23.36 -1.77
C THR A 133 0.66 22.99 -2.25
N LYS A 134 1.25 23.79 -3.12
CA LYS A 134 2.63 23.56 -3.59
C LYS A 134 3.64 23.72 -2.43
N GLU A 135 3.40 24.67 -1.53
CA GLU A 135 4.23 24.96 -0.38
C GLU A 135 4.20 23.85 0.68
N GLU A 136 3.13 23.06 0.71
CA GLU A 136 2.96 21.92 1.61
C GLU A 136 3.67 20.64 1.10
N ARG A 137 4.31 20.68 -0.06
CA ARG A 137 5.15 19.59 -0.55
C ARG A 137 6.44 19.48 0.29
N THR A 138 6.31 19.01 1.51
CA THR A 138 7.40 18.94 2.50
C THR A 138 7.42 17.62 3.24
N GLU A 139 8.58 17.24 3.76
CA GLU A 139 8.75 16.07 4.62
C GLU A 139 7.87 16.17 5.89
N ALA A 140 7.71 17.38 6.45
CA ALA A 140 6.87 17.60 7.61
C ALA A 140 5.39 17.24 7.34
N MET A 141 4.85 17.61 6.17
CA MET A 141 3.50 17.23 5.75
C MET A 141 3.37 15.71 5.60
N LEU A 142 4.36 15.04 5.02
CA LEU A 142 4.39 13.58 4.89
C LEU A 142 4.36 12.93 6.29
N GLU A 143 5.26 13.32 7.19
CA GLU A 143 5.34 12.74 8.54
C GLU A 143 4.07 13.00 9.38
N GLU A 144 3.47 14.20 9.29
CA GLU A 144 2.21 14.51 9.98
C GLU A 144 1.07 13.61 9.47
N THR A 145 1.01 13.40 8.16
CA THR A 145 0.04 12.50 7.54
C THR A 145 0.22 11.05 8.01
N VAL A 146 1.46 10.56 8.05
CA VAL A 146 1.78 9.23 8.58
C VAL A 146 1.36 9.08 10.04
N ARG A 147 1.66 10.08 10.90
CA ARG A 147 1.24 10.08 12.31
C ARG A 147 -0.29 10.08 12.45
N THR A 148 -1.00 10.76 11.57
CA THR A 148 -2.48 10.77 11.57
C THR A 148 -3.02 9.38 11.22
N ILE A 149 -2.50 8.74 10.20
CA ILE A 149 -2.87 7.36 9.82
C ILE A 149 -2.54 6.39 10.96
N PHE A 150 -1.33 6.49 11.54
CA PHE A 150 -0.93 5.67 12.67
C PHE A 150 -1.90 5.80 13.85
N LYS A 151 -2.35 7.01 14.21
CA LYS A 151 -3.33 7.23 15.29
C LYS A 151 -4.64 6.48 15.03
N VAL A 152 -5.12 6.46 13.78
CA VAL A 152 -6.33 5.70 13.41
C VAL A 152 -6.09 4.20 13.58
N ILE A 153 -4.94 3.68 13.12
CA ILE A 153 -4.57 2.26 13.29
C ILE A 153 -4.46 1.92 14.78
N LYS A 154 -3.82 2.79 15.58
CA LYS A 154 -3.69 2.60 17.03
C LYS A 154 -5.04 2.64 17.75
N HIS A 155 -5.98 3.46 17.29
CA HIS A 155 -7.35 3.43 17.80
C HIS A 155 -8.02 2.07 17.53
N MET A 156 -7.80 1.48 16.36
CA MET A 156 -8.33 0.15 16.02
C MET A 156 -7.81 -0.96 16.94
N GLU A 157 -6.58 -0.86 17.45
CA GLU A 157 -6.07 -1.80 18.48
C GLU A 157 -6.99 -1.80 19.71
N HIS A 158 -7.40 -0.62 20.20
CA HIS A 158 -8.31 -0.51 21.34
C HIS A 158 -9.70 -1.10 21.04
N GLU A 159 -10.22 -0.82 19.85
CA GLU A 159 -11.52 -1.35 19.40
C GLU A 159 -11.52 -2.88 19.33
N ILE A 160 -10.43 -3.47 18.81
CA ILE A 160 -10.25 -4.92 18.72
C ILE A 160 -10.03 -5.53 20.11
N TRP A 161 -9.20 -4.91 20.96
CA TRP A 161 -8.99 -5.36 22.32
C TRP A 161 -10.30 -5.43 23.12
N TYR A 162 -11.17 -4.43 22.96
CA TYR A 162 -12.47 -4.41 23.65
C TYR A 162 -13.38 -5.54 23.20
N LYS A 163 -13.39 -5.85 21.89
CA LYS A 163 -14.32 -6.84 21.32
C LYS A 163 -13.76 -8.27 21.30
N TYR A 164 -12.44 -8.41 21.11
CA TYR A 164 -11.71 -9.67 21.00
C TYR A 164 -10.43 -9.64 21.81
N PRO A 165 -10.47 -9.60 23.14
CA PRO A 165 -9.32 -9.29 24.01
C PRO A 165 -8.14 -10.26 23.89
N ASN A 166 -8.38 -11.49 23.44
CA ASN A 166 -7.34 -12.50 23.26
C ASN A 166 -6.68 -12.48 21.87
N ALA A 167 -7.24 -11.72 20.91
CA ALA A 167 -6.79 -11.72 19.52
C ALA A 167 -5.94 -10.48 19.14
N VAL A 168 -5.52 -9.68 20.11
CA VAL A 168 -4.90 -8.38 19.88
C VAL A 168 -3.40 -8.49 19.62
N CYS A 169 -2.95 -7.84 18.56
CA CYS A 169 -1.55 -7.48 18.36
C CYS A 169 -1.27 -6.14 19.07
N HIS A 170 -0.33 -6.12 20.02
CA HIS A 170 0.08 -4.88 20.69
C HIS A 170 0.99 -4.06 19.78
N LEU A 171 0.46 -2.94 19.31
CA LEU A 171 1.18 -2.02 18.43
C LEU A 171 2.10 -1.08 19.22
N ALA A 172 3.09 -0.50 18.54
CA ALA A 172 3.93 0.56 19.07
C ALA A 172 3.12 1.75 19.63
N ASN A 173 3.76 2.63 20.39
CA ASN A 173 3.13 3.86 20.85
C ASN A 173 3.34 5.05 19.93
N ASP A 174 4.32 4.98 19.03
CA ASP A 174 4.64 6.00 18.02
C ASP A 174 5.31 5.36 16.80
N VAL A 175 5.43 6.13 15.73
CA VAL A 175 6.14 5.75 14.50
C VAL A 175 7.59 6.21 14.58
N PHE A 176 8.52 5.31 14.30
CA PHE A 176 9.92 5.65 14.08
C PHE A 176 10.14 5.97 12.62
N PHE A 177 10.72 7.14 12.31
CA PHE A 177 11.04 7.57 10.96
C PHE A 177 12.53 7.37 10.67
N ILE A 178 12.85 6.85 9.49
CA ILE A 178 14.22 6.64 9.03
C ILE A 178 14.29 6.78 7.51
N ASP A 179 15.37 7.35 7.00
CA ASP A 179 15.63 7.38 5.56
C ASP A 179 16.16 6.03 5.09
N SER A 180 15.82 5.63 3.86
CA SER A 180 16.30 4.37 3.27
C SER A 180 17.83 4.28 3.22
N GLN A 181 18.53 5.40 3.04
CA GLN A 181 20.00 5.46 3.10
C GLN A 181 20.53 5.26 4.52
N GLU A 182 19.93 5.89 5.53
CA GLU A 182 20.33 5.69 6.92
C GLU A 182 20.13 4.23 7.34
N LEU A 183 19.04 3.61 6.87
CA LEU A 183 18.76 2.19 7.11
C LEU A 183 19.82 1.28 6.46
N GLU A 184 20.27 1.60 5.24
CA GLU A 184 21.40 0.89 4.60
C GLU A 184 22.69 1.08 5.39
N ASP A 185 22.98 2.31 5.84
CA ASP A 185 24.18 2.62 6.62
C ASP A 185 24.21 1.88 7.97
N MET A 186 23.03 1.67 8.60
CA MET A 186 22.89 0.89 9.85
C MET A 186 23.11 -0.63 9.63
N TYR A 187 22.68 -1.15 8.50
CA TYR A 187 22.69 -2.60 8.20
C TYR A 187 23.25 -2.86 6.79
N PRO A 188 24.53 -2.54 6.52
CA PRO A 188 25.08 -2.57 5.15
C PRO A 188 25.12 -3.98 4.54
N ASP A 189 25.23 -5.02 5.35
CA ASP A 189 25.34 -6.42 4.90
C ASP A 189 24.00 -7.13 4.73
N LEU A 190 22.89 -6.50 5.19
CA LEU A 190 21.57 -7.07 5.08
C LEU A 190 20.89 -6.67 3.75
N SER A 191 20.07 -7.58 3.23
CA SER A 191 19.16 -7.26 2.13
C SER A 191 18.09 -6.24 2.56
N PRO A 192 17.40 -5.54 1.63
CA PRO A 192 16.34 -4.60 1.99
C PRO A 192 15.28 -5.20 2.92
N LYS A 193 14.79 -6.42 2.65
CA LYS A 193 13.78 -7.08 3.49
C LYS A 193 14.32 -7.46 4.88
N GLU A 194 15.56 -7.89 4.98
CA GLU A 194 16.20 -8.16 6.28
C GLU A 194 16.41 -6.85 7.08
N ARG A 195 16.68 -5.72 6.41
CA ARG A 195 16.74 -4.40 7.04
C ARG A 195 15.39 -3.97 7.61
N GLU A 196 14.31 -4.16 6.82
CA GLU A 196 12.94 -3.92 7.26
C GLU A 196 12.60 -4.77 8.51
N ASP A 197 12.90 -6.06 8.47
CA ASP A 197 12.68 -6.97 9.60
C ASP A 197 13.47 -6.54 10.85
N ALA A 198 14.76 -6.22 10.69
CA ALA A 198 15.64 -5.84 11.79
C ALA A 198 15.17 -4.56 12.51
N ILE A 199 14.92 -3.49 11.75
CA ILE A 199 14.51 -2.21 12.33
C ILE A 199 13.09 -2.28 12.89
N THR A 200 12.17 -2.97 12.20
CA THR A 200 10.77 -3.09 12.65
C THR A 200 10.65 -4.01 13.86
N LYS A 201 11.49 -5.02 13.98
CA LYS A 201 11.59 -5.84 15.21
C LYS A 201 11.96 -4.99 16.42
N GLU A 202 12.89 -4.05 16.27
CA GLU A 202 13.34 -3.16 17.35
C GLU A 202 12.30 -2.08 17.67
N LYS A 203 11.84 -1.34 16.66
CA LYS A 203 11.00 -0.14 16.82
C LYS A 203 9.50 -0.43 16.84
N LYS A 204 9.06 -1.62 16.40
CA LYS A 204 7.68 -2.11 16.30
C LYS A 204 6.79 -1.41 15.27
N CYS A 205 7.02 -0.13 14.97
CA CYS A 205 6.39 0.62 13.89
C CYS A 205 7.43 1.57 13.27
N VAL A 206 7.61 1.47 11.95
CA VAL A 206 8.65 2.21 11.22
C VAL A 206 8.07 2.78 9.93
N PHE A 207 8.38 4.04 9.65
CA PHE A 207 8.18 4.63 8.33
C PHE A 207 9.53 4.84 7.65
N ILE A 208 9.79 4.05 6.61
CA ILE A 208 11.03 4.14 5.81
C ILE A 208 10.80 5.12 4.69
N LYS A 209 11.55 6.22 4.69
CA LYS A 209 11.40 7.35 3.74
C LYS A 209 12.35 7.23 2.55
N ARG A 210 12.04 8.00 1.48
CA ARG A 210 12.89 8.25 0.31
C ARG A 210 13.26 6.98 -0.44
N ILE A 211 12.24 6.22 -0.81
CA ILE A 211 12.37 4.99 -1.59
C ILE A 211 12.28 5.32 -3.08
N GLY A 212 13.19 4.78 -3.89
CA GLY A 212 13.24 4.92 -5.35
C GLY A 212 14.62 5.27 -5.90
N HIS A 213 15.37 6.13 -5.20
CA HIS A 213 16.75 6.43 -5.58
C HIS A 213 17.73 5.31 -5.25
N ALA A 214 18.79 5.17 -6.06
CA ALA A 214 19.88 4.24 -5.78
C ALA A 214 20.62 4.64 -4.49
N LEU A 215 20.82 3.66 -3.61
CA LEU A 215 21.53 3.81 -2.34
C LEU A 215 23.06 3.77 -2.57
N LYS A 216 23.82 4.36 -1.66
CA LYS A 216 25.27 4.59 -1.83
C LYS A 216 26.11 3.32 -1.81
N HIS A 217 25.76 2.35 -0.97
CA HIS A 217 26.55 1.12 -0.81
C HIS A 217 26.16 0.07 -1.84
N SER A 218 24.88 -0.22 -1.97
CA SER A 218 24.37 -1.25 -2.88
C SER A 218 24.33 -0.79 -4.34
N GLY A 219 24.24 0.52 -4.61
CA GLY A 219 24.00 1.08 -5.93
C GLY A 219 22.60 0.77 -6.48
N LYS A 220 21.69 0.28 -5.64
CA LYS A 220 20.31 -0.10 -5.97
C LYS A 220 19.33 0.64 -5.06
N PRO A 221 18.07 0.87 -5.47
CA PRO A 221 17.08 1.41 -4.57
C PRO A 221 16.77 0.39 -3.43
N HIS A 222 16.25 0.91 -2.31
CA HIS A 222 15.77 0.08 -1.21
C HIS A 222 14.67 -0.87 -1.67
N ASP A 223 13.72 -0.33 -2.43
CA ASP A 223 12.67 -1.08 -3.14
C ASP A 223 12.36 -0.41 -4.48
N GLY A 224 11.73 -1.16 -5.41
CA GLY A 224 11.29 -0.64 -6.70
C GLY A 224 10.17 0.39 -6.54
N ARG A 225 10.22 1.45 -7.35
CA ARG A 225 9.16 2.47 -7.40
C ARG A 225 8.89 2.88 -8.84
N ALA A 226 7.62 2.93 -9.22
CA ALA A 226 7.24 3.58 -10.47
C ALA A 226 7.64 5.06 -10.44
N PRO A 227 8.12 5.62 -11.56
CA PRO A 227 8.62 6.99 -11.61
C PRO A 227 7.54 8.06 -11.67
N ASP A 228 6.26 7.68 -11.78
CA ASP A 228 5.22 8.54 -12.34
C ASP A 228 4.04 8.84 -11.41
N TYR A 229 4.16 8.53 -10.09
CA TYR A 229 3.15 8.98 -9.12
C TYR A 229 3.72 9.53 -7.81
N ASP A 230 4.63 8.85 -7.11
CA ASP A 230 5.25 9.39 -5.89
C ASP A 230 6.56 10.11 -6.17
N ASP A 231 6.76 11.29 -5.55
CA ASP A 231 8.06 11.94 -5.48
C ASP A 231 8.98 11.13 -4.55
N TRP A 232 10.06 10.59 -5.08
CA TRP A 232 10.96 9.71 -4.33
C TRP A 232 11.68 10.39 -3.15
N ASN A 233 11.69 11.72 -3.13
CA ASN A 233 12.20 12.48 -1.99
C ASN A 233 11.16 12.66 -0.89
N LEU A 234 9.88 12.40 -1.18
CA LEU A 234 8.72 12.70 -0.34
C LEU A 234 7.75 11.52 -0.24
N ASN A 235 8.27 10.30 -0.22
CA ASN A 235 7.50 9.06 -0.12
C ASN A 235 8.04 8.16 1.00
N GLY A 236 7.36 7.05 1.22
CA GLY A 236 7.83 5.97 2.08
C GLY A 236 6.77 4.93 2.34
N ASP A 237 7.18 3.91 3.11
CA ASP A 237 6.36 2.77 3.48
C ASP A 237 6.25 2.63 4.99
N LEU A 238 5.03 2.34 5.45
CA LEU A 238 4.71 2.15 6.86
C LEU A 238 4.67 0.66 7.20
N PHE A 239 5.60 0.23 8.04
CA PHE A 239 5.74 -1.14 8.50
C PHE A 239 5.33 -1.28 9.97
N PHE A 240 4.72 -2.41 10.28
CA PHE A 240 4.49 -2.88 11.64
C PHE A 240 5.12 -4.24 11.86
N TRP A 241 5.58 -4.50 13.08
CA TRP A 241 6.03 -5.83 13.46
C TRP A 241 4.84 -6.77 13.62
N LEU A 242 4.83 -7.85 12.87
CA LEU A 242 3.81 -8.90 12.96
C LEU A 242 4.36 -10.05 13.82
N PRO A 243 3.89 -10.22 15.07
CA PRO A 243 4.45 -11.21 15.99
C PRO A 243 4.24 -12.65 15.53
N SER A 244 3.10 -12.97 14.90
CA SER A 244 2.80 -14.33 14.41
C SER A 244 3.83 -14.87 13.44
N LEU A 245 4.40 -14.02 12.58
CA LEU A 245 5.42 -14.40 11.60
C LEU A 245 6.84 -13.97 11.97
N GLU A 246 7.01 -13.21 13.06
CA GLU A 246 8.26 -12.55 13.42
C GLU A 246 8.89 -11.75 12.26
N ARG A 247 8.06 -10.95 11.55
CA ARG A 247 8.46 -10.19 10.36
C ARG A 247 7.87 -8.78 10.35
N ALA A 248 8.48 -7.92 9.56
CA ALA A 248 7.90 -6.64 9.17
C ALA A 248 6.71 -6.88 8.20
N LEU A 249 5.61 -6.21 8.45
CA LEU A 249 4.44 -6.18 7.59
C LEU A 249 4.20 -4.75 7.10
N GLU A 250 4.38 -4.53 5.81
CA GLU A 250 4.01 -3.27 5.16
C GLU A 250 2.49 -3.13 5.13
N ILE A 251 1.99 -2.09 5.80
CA ILE A 251 0.55 -1.77 5.84
C ILE A 251 0.19 -0.72 4.81
N SER A 252 1.07 0.22 4.52
CA SER A 252 0.78 1.33 3.61
C SER A 252 2.04 1.80 2.91
N SER A 253 1.90 2.05 1.60
CA SER A 253 2.83 2.85 0.81
C SER A 253 2.16 4.18 0.47
N MET A 254 2.88 5.30 0.64
CA MET A 254 2.33 6.64 0.43
C MET A 254 3.41 7.66 0.08
N GLY A 255 2.98 8.77 -0.51
CA GLY A 255 3.88 9.89 -0.80
C GLY A 255 3.15 11.15 -1.23
N ILE A 256 3.87 12.25 -1.17
CA ILE A 256 3.52 13.45 -1.91
C ILE A 256 3.78 13.15 -3.38
N ARG A 257 2.80 13.44 -4.22
CA ARG A 257 2.86 13.05 -5.64
C ARG A 257 3.86 13.89 -6.40
N VAL A 258 4.40 13.33 -7.47
CA VAL A 258 5.31 14.05 -8.38
C VAL A 258 4.72 15.38 -8.84
N ASP A 259 5.57 16.38 -9.02
CA ASP A 259 5.26 17.63 -9.69
C ASP A 259 5.76 17.61 -11.15
N GLU A 260 5.64 18.77 -11.81
CA GLU A 260 6.04 18.97 -13.20
C GLU A 260 7.53 18.72 -13.47
N ASN A 261 8.39 18.79 -12.44
CA ASN A 261 9.82 18.57 -12.53
C ASN A 261 10.21 17.14 -12.16
N SER A 262 9.75 16.68 -10.98
CA SER A 262 10.13 15.35 -10.46
C SER A 262 9.63 14.21 -11.34
N ILE A 263 8.48 14.34 -12.01
CA ILE A 263 8.01 13.32 -12.96
C ILE A 263 8.96 13.15 -14.15
N VAL A 264 9.50 14.25 -14.69
CA VAL A 264 10.43 14.21 -15.83
C VAL A 264 11.76 13.60 -15.39
N GLU A 265 12.29 14.05 -14.24
CA GLU A 265 13.53 13.54 -13.68
C GLU A 265 13.46 12.03 -13.39
N GLN A 266 12.41 11.58 -12.70
CA GLN A 266 12.25 10.18 -12.33
C GLN A 266 12.01 9.28 -13.54
N CYS A 267 11.22 9.73 -14.53
CA CYS A 267 11.05 9.00 -15.80
C CYS A 267 12.39 8.86 -16.55
N HIS A 268 13.23 9.90 -16.53
CA HIS A 268 14.56 9.83 -17.13
C HIS A 268 15.48 8.83 -16.41
N ILE A 269 15.50 8.83 -15.07
CA ILE A 269 16.27 7.86 -14.26
C ILE A 269 15.87 6.41 -14.59
N CYS A 270 14.58 6.17 -14.84
CA CYS A 270 14.06 4.83 -15.16
C CYS A 270 14.09 4.49 -16.65
N ASN A 271 14.58 5.37 -17.54
CA ASN A 271 14.49 5.23 -19.00
C ASN A 271 13.02 4.96 -19.46
N ALA A 272 12.09 5.72 -18.93
CA ALA A 272 10.64 5.57 -19.13
C ALA A 272 10.01 6.87 -19.69
N GLU A 273 10.76 7.65 -20.46
CA GLU A 273 10.32 8.94 -21.00
C GLU A 273 9.10 8.81 -21.93
N GLU A 274 8.89 7.64 -22.54
CA GLU A 274 7.70 7.36 -23.35
C GLU A 274 6.39 7.54 -22.56
N ARG A 275 6.41 7.37 -21.23
CA ARG A 275 5.24 7.60 -20.37
C ARG A 275 4.80 9.05 -20.34
N LEU A 276 5.75 9.99 -20.51
CA LEU A 276 5.46 11.43 -20.52
C LEU A 276 4.50 11.87 -21.65
N HIS A 277 4.29 11.02 -22.67
CA HIS A 277 3.37 11.25 -23.77
C HIS A 277 1.92 10.84 -23.46
N TYR A 278 1.65 10.09 -22.38
CA TYR A 278 0.28 9.76 -22.02
C TYR A 278 -0.51 11.00 -21.53
N PRO A 279 -1.81 11.06 -21.76
CA PRO A 279 -2.63 12.22 -21.39
C PRO A 279 -2.52 12.60 -19.90
N TYR A 280 -2.53 11.63 -19.01
CA TYR A 280 -2.36 11.86 -17.56
C TYR A 280 -1.02 12.54 -17.23
N HIS A 281 0.07 12.08 -17.81
CA HIS A 281 1.42 12.61 -17.56
C HIS A 281 1.58 14.01 -18.14
N GLN A 282 0.98 14.29 -19.29
CA GLN A 282 0.92 15.64 -19.87
C GLN A 282 0.17 16.63 -18.98
N MET A 283 -0.93 16.19 -18.35
CA MET A 283 -1.66 17.04 -17.40
C MET A 283 -0.78 17.42 -16.19
N ILE A 284 0.13 16.54 -15.71
CA ILE A 284 1.07 16.89 -14.65
C ILE A 284 2.08 17.92 -15.15
N GLN A 285 2.72 17.67 -16.30
CA GLN A 285 3.73 18.55 -16.88
C GLN A 285 3.17 19.97 -17.16
N ASN A 286 1.89 20.06 -17.53
CA ASN A 286 1.19 21.32 -17.79
C ASN A 286 0.61 21.97 -16.53
N CYS A 287 0.87 21.44 -15.34
CA CYS A 287 0.31 21.92 -14.06
C CYS A 287 -1.25 21.96 -14.04
N GLU A 288 -1.90 21.03 -14.76
CA GLU A 288 -3.35 20.95 -14.83
C GLU A 288 -3.96 20.15 -13.67
N LEU A 289 -3.18 19.27 -13.02
CA LEU A 289 -3.61 18.49 -11.87
C LEU A 289 -3.24 19.19 -10.56
N PRO A 290 -4.03 19.02 -9.48
CA PRO A 290 -3.68 19.56 -8.17
C PRO A 290 -2.41 18.90 -7.62
N TYR A 291 -1.68 19.58 -6.75
CA TYR A 291 -0.68 18.95 -5.90
C TYR A 291 -1.39 18.10 -4.85
N THR A 292 -0.88 16.92 -4.59
CA THR A 292 -1.56 15.96 -3.73
C THR A 292 -0.58 15.12 -2.92
N ILE A 293 -1.09 14.60 -1.81
CA ILE A 293 -0.51 13.51 -1.04
C ILE A 293 -1.48 12.33 -1.07
N GLY A 294 -0.98 11.12 -1.21
CA GLY A 294 -1.86 9.96 -1.25
C GLY A 294 -1.12 8.65 -1.02
N GLY A 295 -1.90 7.58 -0.91
CA GLY A 295 -1.37 6.24 -0.65
C GLY A 295 -2.43 5.18 -0.73
N GLY A 296 -2.02 3.95 -0.41
CA GLY A 296 -2.91 2.81 -0.24
C GLY A 296 -2.66 2.15 1.11
N ILE A 297 -3.73 1.80 1.82
CA ILE A 297 -3.67 1.03 3.06
C ILE A 297 -4.26 -0.34 2.79
N GLY A 298 -3.47 -1.41 2.93
CA GLY A 298 -3.92 -2.78 2.70
C GLY A 298 -5.03 -3.20 3.65
N GLN A 299 -6.24 -3.45 3.14
CA GLN A 299 -7.40 -3.83 3.99
C GLN A 299 -7.16 -5.18 4.66
N SER A 300 -6.79 -6.19 3.87
CA SER A 300 -6.49 -7.52 4.39
C SER A 300 -5.25 -7.54 5.26
N ARG A 301 -4.19 -6.81 4.90
CA ARG A 301 -2.98 -6.69 5.72
C ARG A 301 -3.25 -6.03 7.08
N LEU A 302 -4.12 -5.00 7.13
CA LEU A 302 -4.53 -4.40 8.40
C LEU A 302 -5.34 -5.38 9.26
N CYS A 303 -6.25 -6.16 8.67
CA CYS A 303 -6.96 -7.23 9.38
C CYS A 303 -5.98 -8.29 9.90
N MET A 304 -5.01 -8.71 9.09
CA MET A 304 -3.97 -9.66 9.47
C MET A 304 -3.15 -9.16 10.67
N LEU A 305 -2.71 -7.90 10.63
CA LEU A 305 -1.98 -7.27 11.74
C LEU A 305 -2.80 -7.25 13.03
N LEU A 306 -4.00 -6.67 12.98
CA LEU A 306 -4.83 -6.45 14.17
C LEU A 306 -5.31 -7.75 14.80
N LEU A 307 -5.50 -8.80 14.03
CA LEU A 307 -5.91 -10.14 14.50
C LEU A 307 -4.73 -11.11 14.67
N ASN A 308 -3.50 -10.62 14.49
CA ASN A 308 -2.26 -11.41 14.60
C ASN A 308 -2.30 -12.72 13.80
N LYS A 309 -2.82 -12.68 12.55
CA LYS A 309 -2.94 -13.84 11.68
C LYS A 309 -1.62 -14.20 11.02
N ALA A 310 -1.41 -15.49 10.72
CA ALA A 310 -0.18 -16.01 10.13
C ALA A 310 -0.18 -15.98 8.59
N HIS A 311 -1.34 -15.85 7.95
CA HIS A 311 -1.45 -15.84 6.50
C HIS A 311 -2.53 -14.86 6.05
N VAL A 312 -2.27 -14.10 4.99
CA VAL A 312 -3.25 -13.14 4.45
C VAL A 312 -4.53 -13.83 3.98
N GLY A 313 -4.45 -15.09 3.56
CA GLY A 313 -5.60 -15.92 3.20
C GLY A 313 -6.57 -16.21 4.33
N GLU A 314 -6.18 -16.07 5.61
CA GLU A 314 -7.11 -16.18 6.74
C GLU A 314 -8.06 -14.98 6.85
N VAL A 315 -7.74 -13.87 6.20
CA VAL A 315 -8.51 -12.61 6.21
C VAL A 315 -8.93 -12.13 4.83
N GLN A 316 -8.58 -12.89 3.79
CA GLN A 316 -8.87 -12.57 2.40
C GLN A 316 -9.25 -13.83 1.61
N ALA A 317 -10.47 -13.88 1.08
CA ALA A 317 -10.85 -14.92 0.12
C ALA A 317 -10.10 -14.70 -1.20
N SER A 318 -9.26 -15.66 -1.60
CA SER A 318 -8.45 -15.62 -2.81
C SER A 318 -8.25 -17.04 -3.34
N ILE A 319 -7.30 -17.21 -4.26
CA ILE A 319 -6.90 -18.53 -4.79
C ILE A 319 -5.44 -18.81 -4.41
N TRP A 320 -5.16 -20.04 -4.05
CA TRP A 320 -3.85 -20.47 -3.57
C TRP A 320 -3.44 -21.80 -4.24
N PRO A 321 -2.15 -22.07 -4.41
CA PRO A 321 -1.68 -23.38 -4.81
C PRO A 321 -2.14 -24.47 -3.83
N GLN A 322 -2.49 -25.65 -4.34
CA GLN A 322 -3.06 -26.71 -3.49
C GLN A 322 -2.10 -27.19 -2.40
N ASP A 323 -0.82 -27.25 -2.68
CA ASP A 323 0.22 -27.60 -1.71
C ASP A 323 0.31 -26.58 -0.57
N MET A 324 0.13 -25.29 -0.85
CA MET A 324 0.04 -24.24 0.16
C MET A 324 -1.21 -24.41 1.01
N VAL A 325 -2.37 -24.70 0.40
CA VAL A 325 -3.63 -24.95 1.12
C VAL A 325 -3.48 -26.14 2.07
N ASP A 326 -2.95 -27.26 1.58
CA ASP A 326 -2.77 -28.50 2.35
C ASP A 326 -1.81 -28.28 3.54
N GLU A 327 -0.72 -27.56 3.33
CA GLU A 327 0.26 -27.23 4.37
C GLU A 327 -0.33 -26.29 5.44
N CYS A 328 -1.05 -25.26 5.02
CA CYS A 328 -1.75 -24.33 5.93
C CYS A 328 -2.79 -25.06 6.79
N GLU A 329 -3.62 -25.91 6.16
CA GLU A 329 -4.66 -26.67 6.87
C GLU A 329 -4.06 -27.64 7.89
N ALA A 330 -2.95 -28.31 7.55
CA ALA A 330 -2.24 -29.21 8.48
C ALA A 330 -1.73 -28.51 9.74
N HIS A 331 -1.58 -27.17 9.70
CA HIS A 331 -1.10 -26.34 10.81
C HIS A 331 -2.16 -25.35 11.35
N GLN A 332 -3.44 -25.64 11.14
CA GLN A 332 -4.58 -24.84 11.63
C GLN A 332 -4.61 -23.40 11.08
N ILE A 333 -3.97 -23.13 9.96
CA ILE A 333 -4.07 -21.87 9.21
C ILE A 333 -5.20 -22.03 8.18
N HIS A 334 -6.39 -21.57 8.52
CA HIS A 334 -7.59 -21.76 7.69
C HIS A 334 -7.71 -20.66 6.65
N LEU A 335 -7.38 -20.97 5.39
CA LEU A 335 -7.54 -20.05 4.26
C LEU A 335 -9.02 -19.93 3.85
N LEU A 336 -9.50 -18.67 3.59
CA LEU A 336 -10.89 -18.38 3.23
C LEU A 336 -11.21 -18.71 1.78
#